data_ff5742db9d75f51d59e88e314273e048
#
_entry.id   ff5742db9d75f51d59e88e314273e048
#
_cell.length_a   1.000
_cell.length_b   1.000
_cell.length_c   1.000
_cell.angle_alpha   90.00
_cell.angle_beta   90.00
_cell.angle_gamma   90.00
#
_symmetry.space_group_name_H-M   'P 1'
#
loop_
_entity.id
_entity.type
_entity.pdbx_description
1 polymer ?
#
loop_
_entity_poly.entity_id
_entity_poly.type
_entity_poly.pdbx_seq_one_letter_code
_entity_poly.pdbx_strand_id
1 'polypeptide(L)'
;MSQSAMQEITCPKCGKKTSFLVWASIITMENPEIKEKVRNDEAFRFHCPECGASALLNYNFLYHQQEDKVLIYVSADGGDTSDMAQILDQRGNAFDGYRKRIVRSYNAFKEKLLILDAGFDDRIVEIIKSSVWDNVEAHYKDKKIDEIYFATNDDGVHGFLFRRAGEMVASMEFDESLYKAIYDSAYERLDAATKNDLYIDRDWAKDVVERMG
;
A
#
# COMPACT_ATOMS: atom_id res chain seq x y z
N MET A 1 15.65 14.94 -3.41
CA MET A 1 15.81 14.47 -4.81
C MET A 1 15.49 12.99 -4.85
N SER A 2 14.79 12.53 -5.91
CA SER A 2 14.62 11.11 -6.19
C SER A 2 15.99 10.44 -6.29
N GLN A 3 16.12 9.24 -5.74
CA GLN A 3 17.37 8.48 -5.72
C GLN A 3 17.17 7.14 -6.41
N SER A 4 17.96 6.90 -7.44
CA SER A 4 17.94 5.63 -8.18
C SER A 4 19.35 5.22 -8.57
N ALA A 5 19.54 3.93 -8.77
CA ALA A 5 20.81 3.36 -9.22
C ALA A 5 20.56 2.17 -10.15
N MET A 6 21.45 2.01 -11.15
CA MET A 6 21.47 0.79 -11.96
C MET A 6 22.01 -0.36 -11.11
N GLN A 7 21.23 -1.42 -10.99
CA GLN A 7 21.64 -2.66 -10.29
C GLN A 7 21.58 -3.85 -11.23
N GLU A 8 22.51 -4.79 -11.03
CA GLU A 8 22.54 -6.03 -11.80
C GLU A 8 21.53 -7.02 -11.20
N ILE A 9 20.52 -7.37 -12.00
CA ILE A 9 19.48 -8.33 -11.62
C ILE A 9 19.71 -9.63 -12.37
N THR A 10 19.73 -10.75 -11.65
CA THR A 10 19.81 -12.09 -12.24
C THR A 10 18.40 -12.55 -12.61
N CYS A 11 18.17 -12.82 -13.89
CA CYS A 11 16.89 -13.32 -14.36
C CYS A 11 16.54 -14.67 -13.71
N PRO A 12 15.39 -14.82 -13.05
CA PRO A 12 15.01 -16.07 -12.38
C PRO A 12 14.74 -17.22 -13.35
N LYS A 13 14.50 -16.92 -14.65
CA LYS A 13 14.19 -17.95 -15.66
C LYS A 13 15.43 -18.44 -16.40
N CYS A 14 16.31 -17.55 -16.84
CA CYS A 14 17.47 -17.96 -17.68
C CYS A 14 18.83 -17.74 -17.02
N GLY A 15 18.90 -17.16 -15.82
CA GLY A 15 20.14 -16.89 -15.10
C GLY A 15 21.01 -15.77 -15.67
N LYS A 16 20.61 -15.11 -16.76
CA LYS A 16 21.35 -13.98 -17.32
C LYS A 16 21.24 -12.76 -16.42
N LYS A 17 22.33 -12.01 -16.33
CA LYS A 17 22.42 -10.77 -15.58
C LYS A 17 22.10 -9.59 -16.48
N THR A 18 21.29 -8.68 -15.99
CA THR A 18 20.82 -7.49 -16.74
C THR A 18 20.73 -6.30 -15.81
N SER A 19 21.16 -5.14 -16.27
CA SER A 19 21.02 -3.91 -15.50
C SER A 19 19.56 -3.45 -15.47
N PHE A 20 19.10 -3.08 -14.27
CA PHE A 20 17.77 -2.55 -14.00
C PHE A 20 17.87 -1.30 -13.10
N LEU A 21 17.03 -0.30 -13.35
CA LEU A 21 16.97 0.91 -12.53
C LEU A 21 16.19 0.65 -11.26
N VAL A 22 16.86 0.65 -10.12
CA VAL A 22 16.26 0.47 -8.78
C VAL A 22 16.14 1.82 -8.10
N TRP A 23 14.98 2.10 -7.53
CA TRP A 23 14.68 3.34 -6.83
C TRP A 23 14.80 3.16 -5.31
N ALA A 24 15.70 3.91 -4.67
CA ALA A 24 15.72 4.02 -3.22
C ALA A 24 14.68 5.03 -2.71
N SER A 25 14.44 6.10 -3.48
CA SER A 25 13.34 7.04 -3.22
C SER A 25 12.77 7.61 -4.52
N ILE A 26 11.46 7.82 -4.54
CA ILE A 26 10.70 8.37 -5.66
C ILE A 26 10.00 9.64 -5.17
N ILE A 27 10.25 10.79 -5.82
CA ILE A 27 9.58 12.06 -5.55
C ILE A 27 8.81 12.44 -6.82
N THR A 28 7.48 12.43 -6.75
CA THR A 28 6.61 12.57 -7.92
C THR A 28 6.72 13.93 -8.60
N MET A 29 6.87 15.02 -7.83
CA MET A 29 7.03 16.37 -8.40
C MET A 29 8.33 16.56 -9.19
N GLU A 30 9.38 15.81 -8.87
CA GLU A 30 10.65 15.87 -9.62
C GLU A 30 10.62 15.02 -10.90
N ASN A 31 9.81 13.97 -10.91
CA ASN A 31 9.65 13.04 -12.01
C ASN A 31 8.16 12.73 -12.21
N PRO A 32 7.37 13.62 -12.83
CA PRO A 32 5.92 13.41 -12.97
C PRO A 32 5.55 12.13 -13.71
N GLU A 33 6.35 11.71 -14.70
CA GLU A 33 6.14 10.47 -15.46
C GLU A 33 6.32 9.21 -14.61
N ILE A 34 7.06 9.29 -13.49
CA ILE A 34 7.24 8.13 -12.61
C ILE A 34 5.96 7.79 -11.85
N LYS A 35 5.08 8.76 -11.63
CA LYS A 35 3.79 8.55 -10.97
C LYS A 35 2.96 7.50 -11.72
N GLU A 36 2.83 7.66 -13.04
CA GLU A 36 2.14 6.71 -13.91
C GLU A 36 2.84 5.34 -13.93
N LYS A 37 4.18 5.32 -14.05
CA LYS A 37 4.96 4.09 -14.03
C LYS A 37 4.86 3.32 -12.71
N VAL A 38 4.67 4.02 -11.59
CA VAL A 38 4.38 3.40 -10.29
C VAL A 38 2.96 2.83 -10.28
N ARG A 39 1.96 3.55 -10.84
CA ARG A 39 0.56 3.11 -10.89
C ARG A 39 0.37 1.84 -11.74
N ASN A 40 1.08 1.73 -12.86
CA ASN A 40 0.99 0.60 -13.79
C ASN A 40 2.09 -0.47 -13.60
N ASP A 41 2.84 -0.40 -12.49
CA ASP A 41 3.94 -1.30 -12.10
C ASP A 41 5.22 -1.23 -12.96
N GLU A 42 5.28 -0.43 -13.99
CA GLU A 42 6.45 -0.35 -14.87
C GLU A 42 7.73 0.03 -14.14
N ALA A 43 7.63 0.91 -13.11
CA ALA A 43 8.78 1.34 -12.32
C ALA A 43 9.49 0.18 -11.59
N PHE A 44 8.78 -0.92 -11.35
CA PHE A 44 9.24 -2.07 -10.57
C PHE A 44 9.27 -3.39 -11.37
N ARG A 45 8.88 -3.34 -12.65
CA ARG A 45 8.76 -4.53 -13.50
C ARG A 45 10.04 -4.75 -14.32
N PHE A 46 10.82 -5.73 -13.89
CA PHE A 46 11.97 -6.22 -14.65
C PHE A 46 11.52 -7.00 -15.87
N HIS A 47 12.16 -6.73 -17.00
CA HIS A 47 12.01 -7.50 -18.24
C HIS A 47 13.37 -8.02 -18.66
N CYS A 48 13.50 -9.33 -18.82
CA CYS A 48 14.73 -9.93 -19.30
C CYS A 48 14.84 -9.79 -20.82
N PRO A 49 15.87 -9.12 -21.38
CA PRO A 49 16.02 -8.96 -22.81
C PRO A 49 16.39 -10.26 -23.52
N GLU A 50 16.93 -11.26 -22.81
CA GLU A 50 17.40 -12.51 -23.38
C GLU A 50 16.29 -13.54 -23.57
N CYS A 51 15.35 -13.65 -22.61
CA CYS A 51 14.33 -14.69 -22.64
C CYS A 51 12.89 -14.17 -22.54
N GLY A 52 12.69 -12.84 -22.50
CA GLY A 52 11.38 -12.22 -22.40
C GLY A 52 10.67 -12.42 -21.06
N ALA A 53 11.31 -13.04 -20.07
CA ALA A 53 10.70 -13.21 -18.74
C ALA A 53 10.49 -11.85 -18.07
N SER A 54 9.35 -11.72 -17.40
CA SER A 54 9.01 -10.52 -16.62
C SER A 54 8.82 -10.90 -15.15
N ALA A 55 9.31 -10.04 -14.25
CA ALA A 55 9.14 -10.20 -12.80
C ALA A 55 8.95 -8.84 -12.14
N LEU A 56 8.05 -8.78 -11.16
CA LEU A 56 7.93 -7.63 -10.29
C LEU A 56 9.01 -7.72 -9.22
N LEU A 57 9.84 -6.68 -9.11
CA LEU A 57 10.91 -6.65 -8.11
C LEU A 57 10.37 -6.14 -6.79
N ASN A 58 10.70 -6.85 -5.73
CA ASN A 58 10.30 -6.53 -4.37
C ASN A 58 11.52 -6.07 -3.57
N TYR A 59 11.59 -4.79 -3.20
CA TYR A 59 12.68 -4.18 -2.45
C TYR A 59 12.19 -2.97 -1.67
N ASN A 60 13.00 -2.46 -0.74
CA ASN A 60 12.66 -1.33 0.10
C ASN A 60 12.83 -0.01 -0.66
N PHE A 61 11.84 0.89 -0.55
CA PHE A 61 11.92 2.24 -1.12
C PHE A 61 11.02 3.23 -0.40
N LEU A 62 11.28 4.52 -0.60
CA LEU A 62 10.43 5.60 -0.13
C LEU A 62 9.67 6.22 -1.32
N TYR A 63 8.35 6.30 -1.21
CA TYR A 63 7.49 6.99 -2.15
C TYR A 63 6.99 8.31 -1.55
N HIS A 64 7.23 9.42 -2.23
CA HIS A 64 6.90 10.77 -1.79
C HIS A 64 6.07 11.49 -2.87
N GLN A 65 4.77 11.56 -2.64
CA GLN A 65 3.81 12.30 -3.46
C GLN A 65 3.52 13.64 -2.79
N GLN A 66 4.31 14.65 -3.16
CA GLN A 66 4.33 15.95 -2.48
C GLN A 66 3.02 16.72 -2.70
N GLU A 67 2.44 16.63 -3.88
CA GLU A 67 1.21 17.32 -4.26
C GLU A 67 0.02 16.96 -3.36
N ASP A 68 -0.03 15.72 -2.86
CA ASP A 68 -1.09 15.23 -1.97
C ASP A 68 -0.61 15.05 -0.52
N LYS A 69 0.61 15.49 -0.21
CA LYS A 69 1.24 15.34 1.11
C LYS A 69 1.22 13.90 1.60
N VAL A 70 1.66 12.97 0.77
CA VAL A 70 1.73 11.55 1.07
C VAL A 70 3.18 11.08 1.07
N LEU A 71 3.54 10.29 2.08
CA LEU A 71 4.85 9.70 2.26
C LEU A 71 4.69 8.24 2.69
N ILE A 72 5.10 7.30 1.83
CA ILE A 72 4.95 5.87 2.10
C ILE A 72 6.33 5.20 2.03
N TYR A 73 6.75 4.59 3.12
CA TYR A 73 7.92 3.71 3.12
C TYR A 73 7.48 2.26 2.93
N VAL A 74 8.10 1.59 1.98
CA VAL A 74 7.88 0.17 1.70
C VAL A 74 9.03 -0.64 2.26
N SER A 75 8.75 -1.50 3.24
CA SER A 75 9.68 -2.48 3.81
C SER A 75 9.35 -3.86 3.26
N ALA A 76 9.76 -4.12 2.03
CA ALA A 76 9.36 -5.30 1.29
C ALA A 76 10.11 -6.57 1.72
N ASP A 77 11.26 -6.43 2.39
CA ASP A 77 12.06 -7.52 2.95
C ASP A 77 11.60 -7.95 4.34
N GLY A 78 10.61 -7.25 4.94
CA GLY A 78 10.14 -7.50 6.30
C GLY A 78 11.15 -7.12 7.39
N GLY A 79 12.19 -6.36 7.04
CA GLY A 79 13.22 -5.90 7.97
C GLY A 79 12.69 -4.95 9.06
N ASP A 80 13.57 -4.61 10.00
CA ASP A 80 13.28 -3.63 11.04
C ASP A 80 13.03 -2.24 10.42
N THR A 81 11.97 -1.61 10.84
CA THR A 81 11.54 -0.29 10.36
C THR A 81 11.60 0.78 11.45
N SER A 82 12.19 0.48 12.60
CA SER A 82 12.23 1.39 13.76
C SER A 82 12.93 2.71 13.46
N ASP A 83 14.07 2.68 12.77
CA ASP A 83 14.79 3.89 12.37
C ASP A 83 13.95 4.76 11.42
N MET A 84 13.28 4.14 10.44
CA MET A 84 12.40 4.85 9.53
C MET A 84 11.18 5.40 10.26
N ALA A 85 10.60 4.64 11.18
CA ALA A 85 9.49 5.12 12.00
C ALA A 85 9.90 6.34 12.83
N GLN A 86 11.08 6.34 13.45
CA GLN A 86 11.59 7.50 14.16
C GLN A 86 11.77 8.72 13.24
N ILE A 87 12.31 8.54 12.04
CA ILE A 87 12.48 9.65 11.07
C ILE A 87 11.13 10.22 10.68
N LEU A 88 10.15 9.37 10.42
CA LEU A 88 8.81 9.81 10.01
C LEU A 88 8.02 10.46 11.14
N ASP A 89 8.21 10.01 12.39
CA ASP A 89 7.47 10.50 13.56
C ASP A 89 8.03 11.81 14.15
N GLN A 90 9.24 12.23 13.75
CA GLN A 90 9.84 13.47 14.23
C GLN A 90 8.91 14.65 13.98
N ARG A 91 8.53 15.35 15.08
CA ARG A 91 7.73 16.57 15.03
C ARG A 91 8.57 17.76 14.56
N GLY A 92 7.93 18.69 13.83
CA GLY A 92 8.61 19.89 13.32
C GLY A 92 9.57 19.60 12.16
N ASN A 93 9.46 18.44 11.51
CA ASN A 93 10.20 18.14 10.31
C ASN A 93 9.47 18.64 9.04
N ALA A 94 10.12 18.54 7.89
CA ALA A 94 9.58 18.96 6.59
C ALA A 94 8.30 18.20 6.17
N PHE A 95 7.91 17.15 6.89
CA PHE A 95 6.76 16.29 6.61
C PHE A 95 5.62 16.45 7.61
N ASP A 96 5.58 17.56 8.35
CA ASP A 96 4.43 17.90 9.19
C ASP A 96 3.19 18.11 8.31
N GLY A 97 2.06 17.49 8.71
CA GLY A 97 0.82 17.52 7.94
C GLY A 97 0.76 16.55 6.76
N TYR A 98 1.77 15.68 6.61
CA TYR A 98 1.76 14.59 5.64
C TYR A 98 1.03 13.37 6.19
N ARG A 99 0.31 12.67 5.31
CA ARG A 99 -0.12 11.28 5.55
C ARG A 99 1.11 10.39 5.39
N LYS A 100 1.61 9.88 6.51
CA LYS A 100 2.83 9.04 6.56
C LYS A 100 2.44 7.60 6.79
N ARG A 101 2.99 6.66 6.01
CA ARG A 101 2.69 5.23 6.15
C ARG A 101 3.96 4.39 6.02
N ILE A 102 3.99 3.29 6.75
CA ILE A 102 4.95 2.21 6.57
C ILE A 102 4.15 0.97 6.21
N VAL A 103 4.47 0.36 5.07
CA VAL A 103 3.84 -0.86 4.59
C VAL A 103 4.86 -1.98 4.41
N ARG A 104 4.43 -3.22 4.58
CA ARG A 104 5.32 -4.39 4.61
C ARG A 104 5.30 -5.24 3.34
N SER A 105 4.65 -4.75 2.29
CA SER A 105 4.65 -5.41 0.98
C SER A 105 4.35 -4.42 -0.14
N TYR A 106 4.74 -4.81 -1.34
CA TYR A 106 4.38 -4.06 -2.54
C TYR A 106 2.86 -4.01 -2.77
N ASN A 107 2.14 -5.11 -2.48
CA ASN A 107 0.68 -5.13 -2.61
C ASN A 107 0.01 -4.15 -1.64
N ALA A 108 0.46 -4.07 -0.39
CA ALA A 108 -0.03 -3.09 0.58
C ALA A 108 0.28 -1.64 0.13
N PHE A 109 1.43 -1.40 -0.49
CA PHE A 109 1.75 -0.11 -1.10
C PHE A 109 0.76 0.25 -2.23
N LYS A 110 0.52 -0.68 -3.15
CA LYS A 110 -0.43 -0.48 -4.25
C LYS A 110 -1.84 -0.21 -3.74
N GLU A 111 -2.27 -0.94 -2.73
CA GLU A 111 -3.55 -0.72 -2.06
C GLU A 111 -3.67 0.72 -1.54
N LYS A 112 -2.64 1.21 -0.81
CA LYS A 112 -2.65 2.60 -0.30
C LYS A 112 -2.75 3.62 -1.43
N LEU A 113 -2.09 3.39 -2.57
CA LEU A 113 -2.20 4.26 -3.73
C LEU A 113 -3.61 4.25 -4.35
N LEU A 114 -4.24 3.08 -4.48
CA LEU A 114 -5.61 2.96 -5.00
C LEU A 114 -6.63 3.65 -4.10
N ILE A 115 -6.49 3.50 -2.78
CA ILE A 115 -7.33 4.19 -1.80
C ILE A 115 -7.17 5.71 -1.91
N LEU A 116 -5.92 6.19 -2.04
CA LEU A 116 -5.61 7.61 -2.22
C LEU A 116 -6.22 8.16 -3.52
N ASP A 117 -6.04 7.45 -4.63
CA ASP A 117 -6.55 7.86 -5.94
C ASP A 117 -8.09 7.88 -5.99
N ALA A 118 -8.75 7.01 -5.20
CA ALA A 118 -10.20 7.02 -5.01
C ALA A 118 -10.70 8.14 -4.05
N GLY A 119 -9.78 8.89 -3.42
CA GLY A 119 -10.13 9.97 -2.50
C GLY A 119 -10.59 9.50 -1.11
N PHE A 120 -10.34 8.23 -0.75
CA PHE A 120 -10.72 7.67 0.54
C PHE A 120 -9.63 7.85 1.61
N ASP A 121 -10.06 7.82 2.88
CA ASP A 121 -9.15 7.71 4.01
C ASP A 121 -8.81 6.24 4.28
N ASP A 122 -7.53 5.91 4.21
CA ASP A 122 -7.07 4.53 4.34
C ASP A 122 -7.33 3.92 5.71
N ARG A 123 -7.53 4.72 6.75
CA ARG A 123 -7.89 4.28 8.11
C ARG A 123 -9.32 3.76 8.14
N ILE A 124 -10.26 4.46 7.51
CA ILE A 124 -11.66 4.02 7.42
C ILE A 124 -11.77 2.78 6.54
N VAL A 125 -11.09 2.76 5.41
CA VAL A 125 -11.05 1.58 4.53
C VAL A 125 -10.51 0.36 5.29
N GLU A 126 -9.47 0.52 6.10
CA GLU A 126 -8.89 -0.59 6.88
C GLU A 126 -9.84 -1.09 7.98
N ILE A 127 -10.58 -0.19 8.66
CA ILE A 127 -11.61 -0.56 9.63
C ILE A 127 -12.72 -1.39 8.94
N ILE A 128 -13.21 -0.96 7.77
CA ILE A 128 -14.21 -1.71 7.00
C ILE A 128 -13.62 -3.06 6.58
N LYS A 129 -12.41 -3.08 6.04
CA LYS A 129 -11.72 -4.30 5.61
C LYS A 129 -11.53 -5.29 6.76
N SER A 130 -11.22 -4.82 7.97
CA SER A 130 -11.11 -5.66 9.17
C SER A 130 -12.45 -6.34 9.50
N SER A 131 -13.58 -5.61 9.44
CA SER A 131 -14.91 -6.17 9.64
C SER A 131 -15.28 -7.21 8.58
N VAL A 132 -14.92 -6.94 7.32
CA VAL A 132 -15.08 -7.90 6.21
C VAL A 132 -14.28 -9.17 6.48
N TRP A 133 -13.04 -9.02 6.96
CA TRP A 133 -12.18 -10.16 7.28
C TRP A 133 -12.80 -11.05 8.37
N ASP A 134 -13.29 -10.46 9.44
CA ASP A 134 -13.91 -11.21 10.55
C ASP A 134 -15.15 -11.98 10.08
N ASN A 135 -15.96 -11.38 9.17
CA ASN A 135 -17.08 -12.06 8.53
C ASN A 135 -16.64 -13.23 7.63
N VAL A 136 -15.58 -13.04 6.85
CA VAL A 136 -15.01 -14.08 5.98
C VAL A 136 -14.48 -15.24 6.82
N GLU A 137 -13.74 -14.98 7.89
CA GLU A 137 -13.26 -16.02 8.81
C GLU A 137 -14.40 -16.80 9.47
N ALA A 138 -15.49 -16.12 9.81
CA ALA A 138 -16.65 -16.77 10.43
C ALA A 138 -17.41 -17.69 9.46
N HIS A 139 -17.59 -17.28 8.21
CA HIS A 139 -18.48 -17.95 7.24
C HIS A 139 -17.76 -18.81 6.20
N TYR A 140 -16.46 -18.58 5.96
CA TYR A 140 -15.69 -19.23 4.90
C TYR A 140 -14.42 -19.91 5.42
N LYS A 141 -14.49 -20.54 6.59
CA LYS A 141 -13.36 -21.24 7.27
C LYS A 141 -12.59 -22.19 6.35
N ASP A 142 -13.30 -22.81 5.40
CA ASP A 142 -12.70 -23.78 4.46
C ASP A 142 -11.90 -23.11 3.32
N LYS A 143 -12.09 -21.82 3.07
CA LYS A 143 -11.44 -21.11 1.94
C LYS A 143 -10.04 -20.60 2.25
N LYS A 144 -9.63 -20.55 3.53
CA LYS A 144 -8.30 -20.11 3.97
C LYS A 144 -7.82 -18.85 3.24
N ILE A 145 -8.63 -17.78 3.28
CA ILE A 145 -8.22 -16.47 2.77
C ILE A 145 -7.03 -15.99 3.60
N ASP A 146 -5.95 -15.60 2.95
CA ASP A 146 -4.73 -15.12 3.59
C ASP A 146 -4.46 -13.63 3.36
N GLU A 147 -5.09 -13.03 2.32
CA GLU A 147 -4.95 -11.62 2.01
C GLU A 147 -6.29 -11.02 1.56
N ILE A 148 -6.57 -9.79 1.97
CA ILE A 148 -7.67 -8.95 1.47
C ILE A 148 -7.09 -7.59 1.11
N TYR A 149 -7.32 -7.13 -0.13
CA TYR A 149 -6.89 -5.83 -0.61
C TYR A 149 -8.05 -5.03 -1.20
N PHE A 150 -8.06 -3.72 -0.94
CA PHE A 150 -8.88 -2.79 -1.69
C PHE A 150 -8.38 -2.70 -3.13
N ALA A 151 -9.29 -2.71 -4.09
CA ALA A 151 -8.98 -2.64 -5.50
C ALA A 151 -10.08 -1.88 -6.27
N THR A 152 -9.73 -1.48 -7.48
CA THR A 152 -10.66 -0.87 -8.44
C THR A 152 -10.60 -1.71 -9.71
N ASN A 153 -11.77 -2.07 -10.25
CA ASN A 153 -11.84 -2.81 -11.52
C ASN A 153 -11.73 -1.85 -12.73
N ASP A 154 -11.74 -2.41 -13.95
CA ASP A 154 -11.58 -1.64 -15.18
C ASP A 154 -12.77 -0.67 -15.44
N ASP A 155 -13.94 -0.93 -14.84
CA ASP A 155 -15.12 -0.06 -14.90
C ASP A 155 -15.10 1.05 -13.83
N GLY A 156 -14.06 1.12 -13.01
CA GLY A 156 -13.91 2.10 -11.93
C GLY A 156 -14.67 1.74 -10.63
N VAL A 157 -15.23 0.53 -10.54
CA VAL A 157 -15.92 0.07 -9.34
C VAL A 157 -14.93 -0.38 -8.28
N HIS A 158 -15.08 0.14 -7.07
CA HIS A 158 -14.24 -0.22 -5.93
C HIS A 158 -14.71 -1.50 -5.25
N GLY A 159 -13.78 -2.27 -4.71
CA GLY A 159 -14.09 -3.53 -4.03
C GLY A 159 -12.95 -4.07 -3.19
N PHE A 160 -13.21 -5.18 -2.53
CA PHE A 160 -12.19 -5.98 -1.86
C PHE A 160 -11.90 -7.25 -2.65
N LEU A 161 -10.64 -7.52 -2.92
CA LEU A 161 -10.15 -8.76 -3.52
C LEU A 161 -9.69 -9.70 -2.42
N PHE A 162 -10.20 -10.91 -2.42
CA PHE A 162 -9.82 -11.99 -1.51
C PHE A 162 -8.81 -12.89 -2.20
N ARG A 163 -7.66 -13.11 -1.57
CA ARG A 163 -6.59 -13.92 -2.13
C ARG A 163 -6.26 -15.11 -1.22
N ARG A 164 -5.77 -16.16 -1.84
CA ARG A 164 -5.20 -17.33 -1.19
C ARG A 164 -3.98 -17.80 -1.95
N ALA A 165 -2.85 -17.94 -1.26
CA ALA A 165 -1.57 -18.30 -1.86
C ALA A 165 -1.20 -17.46 -3.09
N GLY A 166 -1.51 -16.16 -3.05
CA GLY A 166 -1.22 -15.22 -4.12
C GLY A 166 -2.25 -15.19 -5.26
N GLU A 167 -3.27 -16.06 -5.27
CA GLU A 167 -4.31 -16.10 -6.31
C GLU A 167 -5.62 -15.47 -5.82
N MET A 168 -6.32 -14.77 -6.70
CA MET A 168 -7.65 -14.23 -6.42
C MET A 168 -8.67 -15.37 -6.37
N VAL A 169 -9.42 -15.46 -5.27
CA VAL A 169 -10.44 -16.52 -5.06
C VAL A 169 -11.86 -15.97 -4.98
N ALA A 170 -12.03 -14.69 -4.67
CA ALA A 170 -13.31 -14.00 -4.62
C ALA A 170 -13.11 -12.48 -4.65
N SER A 171 -14.19 -11.74 -4.83
CA SER A 171 -14.25 -10.29 -4.66
C SER A 171 -15.58 -9.89 -4.03
N MET A 172 -15.61 -8.69 -3.47
CA MET A 172 -16.82 -8.07 -2.91
C MET A 172 -16.79 -6.58 -3.23
N GLU A 173 -17.91 -6.02 -3.64
CA GLU A 173 -18.03 -4.59 -3.90
C GLU A 173 -17.85 -3.78 -2.60
N PHE A 174 -17.19 -2.65 -2.69
CA PHE A 174 -16.97 -1.73 -1.57
C PHE A 174 -18.24 -0.92 -1.31
N ASP A 175 -18.72 -0.95 -0.06
CA ASP A 175 -19.89 -0.17 0.35
C ASP A 175 -19.49 1.28 0.66
N GLU A 176 -19.59 2.14 -0.35
CA GLU A 176 -19.32 3.58 -0.20
C GLU A 176 -20.32 4.27 0.75
N SER A 177 -21.53 3.73 0.89
CA SER A 177 -22.51 4.28 1.83
C SER A 177 -22.09 4.03 3.28
N LEU A 178 -21.55 2.84 3.55
CA LEU A 178 -20.97 2.51 4.85
C LEU A 178 -19.73 3.38 5.12
N TYR A 179 -18.83 3.53 4.12
CA TYR A 179 -17.68 4.42 4.25
C TYR A 179 -18.11 5.83 4.64
N LYS A 180 -19.08 6.39 3.90
CA LYS A 180 -19.59 7.74 4.15
C LYS A 180 -20.21 7.85 5.56
N ALA A 181 -20.98 6.89 5.99
CA ALA A 181 -21.58 6.89 7.32
C ALA A 181 -20.53 6.89 8.45
N ILE A 182 -19.45 6.11 8.30
CA ILE A 182 -18.33 6.11 9.24
C ILE A 182 -17.59 7.45 9.19
N TYR A 183 -17.30 7.95 7.99
CA TYR A 183 -16.64 9.24 7.82
C TYR A 183 -17.42 10.36 8.51
N ASP A 184 -18.70 10.52 8.21
CA ASP A 184 -19.55 11.58 8.75
C ASP A 184 -19.70 11.50 10.29
N SER A 185 -19.66 10.29 10.87
CA SER A 185 -19.89 10.08 12.30
C SER A 185 -18.63 10.04 13.16
N ALA A 186 -17.50 9.62 12.62
CA ALA A 186 -16.32 9.28 13.42
C ALA A 186 -15.02 9.94 12.96
N TYR A 187 -14.98 10.58 11.79
CA TYR A 187 -13.71 11.05 11.20
C TYR A 187 -12.91 11.98 12.13
N GLU A 188 -13.55 12.99 12.72
CA GLU A 188 -12.84 13.97 13.58
C GLU A 188 -12.18 13.28 14.78
N ARG A 189 -12.91 12.35 15.42
CA ARG A 189 -12.40 11.57 16.57
C ARG A 189 -11.29 10.63 16.13
N LEU A 190 -11.47 9.96 15.00
CA LEU A 190 -10.47 9.08 14.41
C LEU A 190 -9.19 9.86 14.07
N ASP A 191 -9.32 11.00 13.40
CA ASP A 191 -8.18 11.83 13.03
C ASP A 191 -7.41 12.34 14.24
N ALA A 192 -8.10 12.86 15.24
CA ALA A 192 -7.47 13.31 16.48
C ALA A 192 -6.66 12.22 17.19
N ALA A 193 -7.14 10.96 17.13
CA ALA A 193 -6.51 9.83 17.79
C ALA A 193 -5.37 9.20 16.96
N THR A 194 -5.44 9.25 15.62
CA THR A 194 -4.63 8.36 14.76
C THR A 194 -3.90 9.03 13.61
N LYS A 195 -3.96 10.37 13.49
CA LYS A 195 -3.33 11.11 12.36
C LYS A 195 -1.83 10.87 12.20
N ASN A 196 -1.14 10.49 13.28
CA ASN A 196 0.30 10.23 13.27
C ASN A 196 0.63 8.72 13.19
N ASP A 197 -0.37 7.84 13.14
CA ASP A 197 -0.13 6.40 13.06
C ASP A 197 0.50 6.04 11.71
N LEU A 198 1.61 5.30 11.75
CA LEU A 198 2.40 4.94 10.58
C LEU A 198 1.97 3.60 9.97
N TYR A 199 1.54 2.67 10.80
CA TYR A 199 1.11 1.34 10.39
C TYR A 199 -0.41 1.27 10.44
N ILE A 200 -1.05 1.27 9.27
CA ILE A 200 -2.50 1.16 9.13
C ILE A 200 -2.78 -0.16 8.45
N ASP A 201 -3.01 -1.18 9.28
CA ASP A 201 -3.25 -2.56 8.89
C ASP A 201 -4.39 -3.19 9.74
N ARG A 202 -4.65 -4.47 9.55
CA ARG A 202 -5.72 -5.18 10.26
C ARG A 202 -5.59 -5.12 11.78
N ASP A 203 -4.38 -5.30 12.30
CA ASP A 203 -4.15 -5.30 13.75
C ASP A 203 -4.37 -3.90 14.32
N TRP A 204 -3.91 -2.88 13.63
CA TRP A 204 -4.20 -1.48 13.93
C TRP A 204 -5.72 -1.22 13.94
N ALA A 205 -6.45 -1.71 12.93
CA ALA A 205 -7.89 -1.47 12.81
C ALA A 205 -8.66 -2.10 14.00
N LYS A 206 -8.30 -3.32 14.41
CA LYS A 206 -8.88 -3.98 15.59
C LYS A 206 -8.64 -3.18 16.87
N ASP A 207 -7.39 -2.78 17.09
CA ASP A 207 -7.01 -1.99 18.27
C ASP A 207 -7.75 -0.63 18.32
N VAL A 208 -7.86 0.05 17.18
CA VAL A 208 -8.58 1.33 17.11
C VAL A 208 -10.08 1.15 17.38
N VAL A 209 -10.71 0.14 16.81
CA VAL A 209 -12.14 -0.14 17.07
C VAL A 209 -12.38 -0.45 18.54
N GLU A 210 -11.53 -1.25 19.18
CA GLU A 210 -11.63 -1.55 20.63
C GLU A 210 -11.44 -0.29 21.50
N ARG A 211 -10.52 0.61 21.14
CA ARG A 211 -10.25 1.85 21.90
C ARG A 211 -11.33 2.91 21.72
N MET A 212 -12.03 2.91 20.59
CA MET A 212 -12.99 3.95 20.24
C MET A 212 -14.45 3.55 20.46
N GLY A 213 -14.73 2.24 20.60
CA GLY A 213 -16.08 1.70 20.88
C GLY A 213 -16.40 1.78 22.34
#